data_fec88cb14ed9aff97f84b841860bbe22
#
_entry.id   fec88cb14ed9aff97f84b841860bbe22
#
_cell.length_a   1.000
_cell.length_b   1.000
_cell.length_c   1.000
_cell.angle_alpha   90.00
_cell.angle_beta   90.00
_cell.angle_gamma   90.00
#
_symmetry.space_group_name_H-M   'P 1'
#
loop_
_entity.id
_entity.type
_entity.pdbx_description
1 polymer ?
#
loop_
_entity_poly.entity_id
_entity_poly.type
_entity_poly.pdbx_seq_one_letter_code
_entity_poly.pdbx_strand_id
1 'polypeptide(L)'
;ILGEKTEEDTKENNPHTRAAGYFNDWISEDILSRDDSNAFYLTSVEFELEKKKVTRFGLIALVGIVPFDEGIVLPHEKTFSKVKSERLELFKICKANFSPIFSLYSDTVNILKTLIDSISGKQPDMDIESDKGEKHMMWRISDPDVRDFVSNAMENKKLYIADGHHRYETSLNYRKFLSETDPAFNEEHPANYVMMYLCSMEDPGMVVLPAHRMLHDIPDSKLEMFIENAKEYFDISEISLIDMGPEKARSDFISSLRSNSDKNTIGVYIKNRKIFYIISLKPGIMEMKYADEMPESLLMLDVTVLTRLCMMDILGFDQAMLDNEKLISYSSVDSNAIDAVDSGKCDIAFILN
;
A
#
# COMPACT_ATOMS: atom_id res chain seq x y z
N ILE A 1 -13.45 -5.49 -14.43
CA ILE A 1 -13.50 -5.38 -15.91
C ILE A 1 -12.77 -6.53 -16.60
N LEU A 2 -11.62 -6.96 -16.11
CA LEU A 2 -10.90 -8.11 -16.68
C LEU A 2 -11.76 -9.37 -16.55
N GLY A 3 -12.13 -9.99 -17.68
CA GLY A 3 -12.91 -11.23 -17.70
C GLY A 3 -12.10 -12.42 -17.19
N GLU A 4 -12.78 -13.49 -16.75
CA GLU A 4 -12.12 -14.71 -16.32
C GLU A 4 -11.44 -15.42 -17.51
N LYS A 5 -10.34 -16.13 -17.22
CA LYS A 5 -9.69 -17.01 -18.19
C LYS A 5 -10.52 -18.27 -18.35
N THR A 6 -10.73 -18.70 -19.61
CA THR A 6 -11.43 -19.94 -19.95
C THR A 6 -10.55 -20.85 -20.80
N GLU A 7 -10.87 -22.15 -20.86
CA GLU A 7 -10.16 -23.10 -21.72
C GLU A 7 -10.39 -22.82 -23.24
N GLU A 8 -11.40 -22.02 -23.56
CA GLU A 8 -11.77 -21.64 -24.93
C GLU A 8 -11.15 -20.30 -25.37
N ASP A 9 -10.25 -19.71 -24.59
CA ASP A 9 -9.63 -18.41 -24.89
C ASP A 9 -8.82 -18.49 -26.21
N THR A 10 -9.09 -17.56 -27.13
CA THR A 10 -8.40 -17.37 -28.40
C THR A 10 -7.76 -15.97 -28.47
N LYS A 11 -7.11 -15.64 -29.59
CA LYS A 11 -6.62 -14.28 -29.83
C LYS A 11 -7.74 -13.25 -29.91
N GLU A 12 -8.87 -13.64 -30.45
CA GLU A 12 -10.04 -12.79 -30.72
C GLU A 12 -10.99 -12.75 -29.51
N ASN A 13 -11.02 -13.81 -28.70
CA ASN A 13 -11.87 -13.91 -27.52
C ASN A 13 -11.04 -14.36 -26.31
N ASN A 14 -10.64 -13.42 -25.49
CA ASN A 14 -9.84 -13.62 -24.29
C ASN A 14 -10.23 -12.59 -23.21
N PRO A 15 -9.70 -12.68 -21.98
CA PRO A 15 -10.05 -11.75 -20.90
C PRO A 15 -9.90 -10.26 -21.25
N HIS A 16 -8.92 -9.89 -22.08
CA HIS A 16 -8.67 -8.50 -22.45
C HIS A 16 -9.65 -7.99 -23.50
N THR A 17 -9.98 -8.82 -24.53
CA THR A 17 -10.98 -8.44 -25.55
C THR A 17 -12.38 -8.37 -24.95
N ARG A 18 -12.72 -9.28 -24.00
CA ARG A 18 -13.98 -9.21 -23.26
C ARG A 18 -14.06 -7.97 -22.37
N ALA A 19 -12.94 -7.59 -21.73
CA ALA A 19 -12.86 -6.33 -20.95
C ALA A 19 -13.15 -5.11 -21.82
N ALA A 20 -12.60 -5.06 -23.04
CA ALA A 20 -12.89 -3.98 -23.98
C ALA A 20 -14.34 -3.96 -24.42
N GLY A 21 -14.95 -5.14 -24.63
CA GLY A 21 -16.38 -5.27 -24.91
C GLY A 21 -17.20 -4.64 -23.79
N TYR A 22 -17.05 -5.07 -22.55
CA TYR A 22 -17.75 -4.49 -21.39
C TYR A 22 -17.54 -2.99 -21.26
N PHE A 23 -16.31 -2.51 -21.48
CA PHE A 23 -16.02 -1.08 -21.37
C PHE A 23 -16.76 -0.26 -22.43
N ASN A 24 -16.79 -0.74 -23.68
CA ASN A 24 -17.50 -0.10 -24.78
C ASN A 24 -19.03 -0.18 -24.60
N ASP A 25 -19.55 -1.31 -24.13
CA ASP A 25 -20.98 -1.48 -23.84
C ASP A 25 -21.42 -0.49 -22.75
N TRP A 26 -20.67 -0.35 -21.67
CA TRP A 26 -20.97 0.60 -20.60
C TRP A 26 -20.94 2.08 -21.05
N ILE A 27 -20.07 2.42 -22.03
CA ILE A 27 -20.09 3.76 -22.63
C ILE A 27 -21.32 3.91 -23.54
N SER A 28 -21.67 2.89 -24.35
CA SER A 28 -22.80 2.95 -25.26
C SER A 28 -24.17 2.95 -24.55
N GLU A 29 -24.22 2.40 -23.36
CA GLU A 29 -25.40 2.31 -22.49
C GLU A 29 -25.48 3.49 -21.48
N ASP A 30 -24.62 4.50 -21.60
CA ASP A 30 -24.52 5.64 -20.68
C ASP A 30 -24.29 5.25 -19.20
N ILE A 31 -23.79 4.03 -18.93
CA ILE A 31 -23.35 3.64 -17.58
C ILE A 31 -22.07 4.38 -17.22
N LEU A 32 -21.19 4.56 -18.19
CA LEU A 32 -20.00 5.42 -18.09
C LEU A 32 -20.13 6.58 -19.08
N SER A 33 -20.02 7.78 -18.59
CA SER A 33 -20.00 9.00 -19.42
C SER A 33 -18.74 9.80 -19.17
N ARG A 34 -18.30 10.53 -20.18
CA ARG A 34 -17.20 11.48 -20.06
C ARG A 34 -17.75 12.81 -19.62
N ASP A 35 -17.12 13.42 -18.64
CA ASP A 35 -17.41 14.80 -18.26
C ASP A 35 -17.15 15.76 -19.44
N ASP A 36 -17.96 16.80 -19.51
CA ASP A 36 -17.96 17.81 -20.59
C ASP A 36 -16.80 18.82 -20.50
N SER A 37 -16.09 18.88 -19.36
CA SER A 37 -14.92 19.74 -19.17
C SER A 37 -13.86 19.08 -18.29
N ASN A 38 -12.63 19.53 -18.46
CA ASN A 38 -11.51 19.08 -17.63
C ASN A 38 -11.75 19.40 -16.16
N ALA A 39 -11.52 18.42 -15.29
CA ALA A 39 -11.68 18.57 -13.86
C ALA A 39 -10.65 17.71 -13.10
N PHE A 40 -10.39 18.09 -11.86
CA PHE A 40 -9.90 17.19 -10.83
C PHE A 40 -11.07 16.61 -10.04
N TYR A 41 -10.84 15.50 -9.35
CA TYR A 41 -11.85 14.91 -8.47
C TYR A 41 -11.26 14.80 -7.07
N LEU A 42 -11.80 15.63 -6.16
CA LEU A 42 -11.47 15.50 -4.75
C LEU A 42 -12.36 14.40 -4.15
N THR A 43 -11.75 13.45 -3.48
CA THR A 43 -12.47 12.39 -2.78
C THR A 43 -12.22 12.48 -1.28
N SER A 44 -13.17 12.01 -0.49
CA SER A 44 -12.96 11.72 0.91
C SER A 44 -13.42 10.31 1.26
N VAL A 45 -12.71 9.68 2.19
CA VAL A 45 -13.08 8.41 2.79
C VAL A 45 -13.15 8.61 4.30
N GLU A 46 -14.35 8.50 4.87
CA GLU A 46 -14.55 8.47 6.33
C GLU A 46 -14.58 7.02 6.78
N PHE A 47 -13.75 6.68 7.74
CA PHE A 47 -13.64 5.35 8.34
C PHE A 47 -13.43 5.44 9.85
N GLU A 48 -13.63 4.34 10.55
CA GLU A 48 -13.41 4.27 11.98
C GLU A 48 -12.02 3.68 12.29
N LEU A 49 -11.23 4.40 13.07
CA LEU A 49 -9.95 3.95 13.59
C LEU A 49 -9.94 4.13 15.12
N GLU A 50 -9.73 3.04 15.87
CA GLU A 50 -9.74 3.05 17.35
C GLU A 50 -10.98 3.75 17.95
N LYS A 51 -12.15 3.48 17.39
CA LYS A 51 -13.45 4.10 17.77
C LYS A 51 -13.54 5.61 17.52
N LYS A 52 -12.63 6.17 16.72
CA LYS A 52 -12.69 7.56 16.25
C LYS A 52 -12.95 7.60 14.77
N LYS A 53 -13.81 8.51 14.34
CA LYS A 53 -14.00 8.79 12.93
C LYS A 53 -12.82 9.58 12.40
N VAL A 54 -12.24 9.09 11.32
CA VAL A 54 -11.12 9.69 10.60
C VAL A 54 -11.54 9.90 9.16
N THR A 55 -11.20 11.05 8.59
CA THR A 55 -11.48 11.36 7.18
C THR A 55 -10.18 11.60 6.45
N ARG A 56 -9.90 10.79 5.43
CA ARG A 56 -8.78 10.98 4.51
C ARG A 56 -9.27 11.58 3.21
N PHE A 57 -8.54 12.57 2.71
CA PHE A 57 -8.79 13.16 1.41
C PHE A 57 -7.78 12.68 0.36
N GLY A 58 -8.21 12.63 -0.89
CA GLY A 58 -7.35 12.31 -2.02
C GLY A 58 -7.83 12.98 -3.29
N LEU A 59 -6.88 13.40 -4.11
CA LEU A 59 -7.11 14.03 -5.39
C LEU A 59 -6.89 13.04 -6.53
N ILE A 60 -7.89 12.78 -7.34
CA ILE A 60 -7.74 12.03 -8.59
C ILE A 60 -7.43 13.03 -9.70
N ALA A 61 -6.30 12.83 -10.37
CA ALA A 61 -5.82 13.67 -11.45
C ALA A 61 -5.03 12.84 -12.48
N LEU A 62 -4.86 13.39 -13.67
CA LEU A 62 -3.88 12.91 -14.64
C LEU A 62 -2.52 13.54 -14.34
N VAL A 63 -1.51 12.70 -14.22
CA VAL A 63 -0.13 13.08 -13.91
C VAL A 63 0.77 12.71 -15.09
N GLY A 64 1.65 13.62 -15.48
CA GLY A 64 2.65 13.37 -16.53
C GLY A 64 3.56 12.21 -16.15
N ILE A 65 3.80 11.32 -17.11
CA ILE A 65 4.65 10.13 -16.91
C ILE A 65 6.10 10.51 -17.15
N VAL A 66 6.96 10.23 -16.17
CA VAL A 66 8.41 10.41 -16.25
C VAL A 66 9.13 9.12 -15.84
N PRO A 67 10.31 8.81 -16.40
CA PRO A 67 11.14 7.70 -15.95
C PRO A 67 11.53 7.85 -14.46
N PHE A 68 11.71 6.72 -13.77
CA PHE A 68 12.05 6.72 -12.34
C PHE A 68 13.42 7.36 -12.02
N ASP A 69 14.36 7.29 -12.95
CA ASP A 69 15.70 7.87 -12.83
C ASP A 69 15.71 9.41 -12.86
N GLU A 70 14.62 10.05 -13.26
CA GLU A 70 14.44 11.49 -13.11
C GLU A 70 14.20 11.91 -11.64
N GLY A 71 13.88 10.96 -10.75
CA GLY A 71 13.75 11.23 -9.31
C GLY A 71 12.55 12.11 -8.93
N ILE A 72 11.55 12.21 -9.81
CA ILE A 72 10.28 12.92 -9.59
C ILE A 72 9.22 11.97 -9.04
N VAL A 73 9.02 10.82 -9.71
CA VAL A 73 8.14 9.74 -9.23
C VAL A 73 9.00 8.65 -8.63
N LEU A 74 8.79 8.37 -7.36
CA LEU A 74 9.67 7.53 -6.54
C LEU A 74 8.97 6.21 -6.17
N PRO A 75 9.47 5.08 -6.67
CA PRO A 75 8.99 3.76 -6.25
C PRO A 75 9.69 3.30 -4.97
N HIS A 76 9.08 2.37 -4.23
CA HIS A 76 9.69 1.66 -3.10
C HIS A 76 9.76 0.14 -3.30
N GLU A 77 9.23 -0.37 -4.42
CA GLU A 77 9.24 -1.80 -4.75
C GLU A 77 9.83 -2.07 -6.13
N LYS A 78 10.38 -3.27 -6.31
CA LYS A 78 10.71 -3.83 -7.62
C LYS A 78 9.49 -4.54 -8.20
N THR A 79 9.26 -4.38 -9.49
CA THR A 79 8.10 -4.94 -10.17
C THR A 79 8.42 -6.24 -10.92
N PHE A 80 7.41 -7.12 -11.07
CA PHE A 80 7.53 -8.40 -11.76
C PHE A 80 7.13 -8.30 -13.24
N SER A 81 7.92 -8.92 -14.14
CA SER A 81 7.71 -8.85 -15.59
C SER A 81 6.39 -9.45 -16.08
N LYS A 82 5.92 -10.54 -15.46
CA LYS A 82 4.68 -11.23 -15.85
C LYS A 82 3.43 -10.37 -15.64
N VAL A 83 3.33 -9.69 -14.51
CA VAL A 83 2.19 -8.82 -14.19
C VAL A 83 2.15 -7.61 -15.13
N LYS A 84 3.31 -7.09 -15.52
CA LYS A 84 3.41 -5.98 -16.48
C LYS A 84 2.86 -6.34 -17.86
N SER A 85 3.09 -7.55 -18.36
CA SER A 85 2.64 -7.97 -19.69
C SER A 85 1.11 -8.08 -19.80
N GLU A 86 0.44 -8.63 -18.78
CA GLU A 86 -1.04 -8.74 -18.78
C GLU A 86 -1.71 -7.34 -18.70
N ARG A 87 -1.17 -6.45 -17.88
CA ARG A 87 -1.70 -5.08 -17.79
C ARG A 87 -1.42 -4.26 -19.05
N LEU A 88 -0.29 -4.47 -19.71
CA LEU A 88 0.04 -3.79 -20.97
C LEU A 88 -0.93 -4.18 -22.08
N GLU A 89 -1.30 -5.45 -22.20
CA GLU A 89 -2.30 -5.90 -23.17
C GLU A 89 -3.68 -5.26 -22.90
N LEU A 90 -4.09 -5.15 -21.65
CA LEU A 90 -5.32 -4.45 -21.29
C LEU A 90 -5.28 -2.97 -21.71
N PHE A 91 -4.15 -2.28 -21.49
CA PHE A 91 -3.97 -0.90 -21.94
C PHE A 91 -4.05 -0.75 -23.46
N LYS A 92 -3.40 -1.66 -24.21
CA LYS A 92 -3.42 -1.63 -25.68
C LYS A 92 -4.82 -1.79 -26.26
N ILE A 93 -5.62 -2.64 -25.63
CA ILE A 93 -6.96 -2.98 -26.14
C ILE A 93 -7.99 -1.94 -25.67
N CYS A 94 -8.02 -1.60 -24.38
CA CYS A 94 -9.04 -0.70 -23.82
C CYS A 94 -8.68 0.78 -23.96
N LYS A 95 -7.39 1.13 -24.09
CA LYS A 95 -6.88 2.51 -24.17
C LYS A 95 -7.37 3.39 -22.99
N ALA A 96 -7.48 2.80 -21.79
CA ALA A 96 -8.04 3.44 -20.62
C ALA A 96 -7.29 3.06 -19.33
N ASN A 97 -7.29 3.98 -18.36
CA ASN A 97 -6.87 3.73 -16.97
C ASN A 97 -8.09 3.33 -16.16
N PHE A 98 -8.12 2.12 -15.60
CA PHE A 98 -9.26 1.62 -14.82
C PHE A 98 -9.12 1.79 -13.31
N SER A 99 -7.92 2.00 -12.82
CA SER A 99 -7.68 2.29 -11.41
C SER A 99 -6.51 3.24 -11.24
N PRO A 100 -6.64 4.23 -10.35
CA PRO A 100 -5.58 5.21 -10.12
C PRO A 100 -4.39 4.57 -9.41
N ILE A 101 -3.21 5.14 -9.61
CA ILE A 101 -2.01 4.82 -8.85
C ILE A 101 -2.05 5.62 -7.57
N PHE A 102 -1.96 4.99 -6.42
CA PHE A 102 -1.94 5.67 -5.13
C PHE A 102 -0.55 6.24 -4.87
N SER A 103 -0.46 7.55 -4.74
CA SER A 103 0.79 8.26 -4.49
C SER A 103 0.65 9.30 -3.39
N LEU A 104 1.74 9.54 -2.68
CA LEU A 104 1.84 10.53 -1.62
C LEU A 104 2.66 11.73 -2.10
N TYR A 105 2.35 12.91 -1.59
CA TYR A 105 3.15 14.12 -1.81
C TYR A 105 3.22 14.95 -0.52
N SER A 106 4.29 15.75 -0.36
CA SER A 106 4.39 16.68 0.75
C SER A 106 3.69 18.01 0.40
N ASP A 107 2.74 18.42 1.24
CA ASP A 107 1.91 19.61 1.05
C ASP A 107 2.37 20.79 1.90
N THR A 108 3.47 21.41 1.50
CA THR A 108 4.01 22.57 2.20
C THR A 108 3.32 23.89 1.85
N VAL A 109 2.40 23.88 0.88
CA VAL A 109 1.72 25.09 0.36
C VAL A 109 0.19 25.04 0.47
N ASN A 110 -0.34 24.12 1.27
CA ASN A 110 -1.75 23.95 1.58
C ASN A 110 -2.65 23.66 0.37
N ILE A 111 -2.20 22.80 -0.55
CA ILE A 111 -2.99 22.33 -1.70
C ILE A 111 -4.29 21.67 -1.21
N LEU A 112 -4.17 20.73 -0.25
CA LEU A 112 -5.31 20.03 0.30
C LEU A 112 -6.32 21.00 0.93
N LYS A 113 -5.84 22.00 1.69
CA LYS A 113 -6.72 23.02 2.28
C LYS A 113 -7.48 23.79 1.20
N THR A 114 -6.82 24.23 0.14
CA THR A 114 -7.45 24.94 -0.97
C THR A 114 -8.53 24.10 -1.66
N LEU A 115 -8.26 22.79 -1.85
CA LEU A 115 -9.24 21.85 -2.40
C LEU A 115 -10.46 21.70 -1.50
N ILE A 116 -10.25 21.51 -0.19
CA ILE A 116 -11.36 21.40 0.80
C ILE A 116 -12.17 22.70 0.85
N ASP A 117 -11.51 23.86 0.87
CA ASP A 117 -12.18 25.16 0.88
C ASP A 117 -13.04 25.35 -0.39
N SER A 118 -12.58 24.84 -1.55
CA SER A 118 -13.30 24.94 -2.83
C SER A 118 -14.61 24.15 -2.88
N ILE A 119 -14.75 23.13 -2.05
CA ILE A 119 -15.98 22.30 -1.94
C ILE A 119 -16.85 22.69 -0.75
N SER A 120 -16.43 23.67 0.06
CA SER A 120 -17.16 24.06 1.26
C SER A 120 -18.59 24.44 0.92
N GLY A 121 -19.56 23.81 1.59
CA GLY A 121 -20.98 24.02 1.35
C GLY A 121 -21.55 23.40 0.07
N LYS A 122 -20.73 22.69 -0.72
CA LYS A 122 -21.18 21.96 -1.91
C LYS A 122 -21.61 20.55 -1.56
N GLN A 123 -22.68 20.05 -2.17
CA GLN A 123 -23.02 18.64 -2.13
C GLN A 123 -22.01 17.83 -2.95
N PRO A 124 -21.62 16.63 -2.52
CA PRO A 124 -20.79 15.75 -3.32
C PRO A 124 -21.53 15.27 -4.58
N ASP A 125 -20.80 15.08 -5.67
CA ASP A 125 -21.32 14.45 -6.90
C ASP A 125 -21.54 12.95 -6.71
N MET A 126 -20.83 12.32 -5.75
CA MET A 126 -20.99 10.94 -5.34
C MET A 126 -20.94 10.83 -3.81
N ASP A 127 -21.88 10.12 -3.20
CA ASP A 127 -21.96 9.84 -1.78
C ASP A 127 -22.42 8.38 -1.60
N ILE A 128 -21.49 7.50 -1.23
CA ILE A 128 -21.72 6.05 -1.08
C ILE A 128 -21.19 5.57 0.26
N GLU A 129 -21.89 4.61 0.85
CA GLU A 129 -21.41 3.86 2.01
C GLU A 129 -21.06 2.44 1.59
N SER A 130 -19.85 1.99 1.95
CA SER A 130 -19.39 0.63 1.69
C SER A 130 -20.02 -0.38 2.66
N ASP A 131 -19.99 -1.67 2.32
CA ASP A 131 -20.43 -2.75 3.20
C ASP A 131 -19.67 -2.80 4.54
N LYS A 132 -18.51 -2.14 4.62
CA LYS A 132 -17.70 -2.01 5.84
C LYS A 132 -18.04 -0.78 6.68
N GLY A 133 -19.04 0.01 6.27
CA GLY A 133 -19.43 1.24 6.94
C GLY A 133 -18.51 2.44 6.68
N GLU A 134 -17.65 2.34 5.65
CA GLU A 134 -16.83 3.46 5.21
C GLU A 134 -17.68 4.37 4.31
N LYS A 135 -17.62 5.67 4.56
CA LYS A 135 -18.33 6.65 3.73
C LYS A 135 -17.38 7.25 2.70
N HIS A 136 -17.71 7.10 1.42
CA HIS A 136 -16.95 7.62 0.28
C HIS A 136 -17.71 8.77 -0.38
N MET A 137 -17.07 9.91 -0.50
CA MET A 137 -17.63 11.07 -1.19
C MET A 137 -16.66 11.54 -2.27
N MET A 138 -17.19 12.14 -3.34
CA MET A 138 -16.40 12.72 -4.42
C MET A 138 -17.02 14.04 -4.91
N TRP A 139 -16.16 15.01 -5.18
CA TRP A 139 -16.53 16.31 -5.75
C TRP A 139 -15.70 16.57 -7.00
N ARG A 140 -16.38 17.01 -8.05
CA ARG A 140 -15.73 17.48 -9.26
C ARG A 140 -15.24 18.94 -9.06
N ILE A 141 -13.95 19.15 -9.30
CA ILE A 141 -13.29 20.45 -9.23
C ILE A 141 -13.04 20.96 -10.65
N SER A 142 -13.96 21.76 -11.17
CA SER A 142 -13.88 22.32 -12.53
C SER A 142 -13.50 23.80 -12.56
N ASP A 143 -13.46 24.47 -11.40
CA ASP A 143 -13.07 25.87 -11.28
C ASP A 143 -11.64 26.09 -11.84
N PRO A 144 -11.45 26.95 -12.86
CA PRO A 144 -10.16 27.17 -13.49
C PRO A 144 -9.09 27.68 -12.51
N ASP A 145 -9.44 28.61 -11.62
CA ASP A 145 -8.48 29.23 -10.69
C ASP A 145 -7.95 28.18 -9.69
N VAL A 146 -8.82 27.28 -9.21
CA VAL A 146 -8.43 26.17 -8.32
C VAL A 146 -7.56 25.17 -9.07
N ARG A 147 -7.93 24.80 -10.31
CA ARG A 147 -7.15 23.86 -11.12
C ARG A 147 -5.76 24.41 -11.44
N ASP A 148 -5.67 25.67 -11.83
CA ASP A 148 -4.39 26.31 -12.15
C ASP A 148 -3.50 26.42 -10.90
N PHE A 149 -4.07 26.81 -9.76
CA PHE A 149 -3.35 26.80 -8.49
C PHE A 149 -2.78 25.42 -8.16
N VAL A 150 -3.62 24.37 -8.22
CA VAL A 150 -3.19 22.99 -7.91
C VAL A 150 -2.12 22.52 -8.89
N SER A 151 -2.32 22.74 -10.19
CA SER A 151 -1.35 22.33 -11.22
C SER A 151 0.01 22.98 -10.98
N ASN A 152 0.05 24.31 -10.77
CA ASN A 152 1.28 25.05 -10.51
C ASN A 152 1.96 24.61 -9.19
N ALA A 153 1.17 24.37 -8.14
CA ALA A 153 1.68 23.94 -6.85
C ALA A 153 2.24 22.52 -6.87
N MET A 154 1.74 21.66 -7.76
CA MET A 154 2.19 20.27 -7.94
C MET A 154 3.39 20.12 -8.89
N GLU A 155 3.68 21.13 -9.74
CA GLU A 155 4.66 21.05 -10.83
C GLU A 155 6.04 20.54 -10.39
N ASN A 156 6.50 20.98 -9.22
CA ASN A 156 7.82 20.63 -8.70
C ASN A 156 7.77 19.65 -7.51
N LYS A 157 6.64 18.99 -7.28
CA LYS A 157 6.49 18.02 -6.19
C LYS A 157 7.05 16.66 -6.57
N LYS A 158 7.71 16.02 -5.63
CA LYS A 158 8.01 14.59 -5.72
C LYS A 158 6.77 13.78 -5.34
N LEU A 159 6.54 12.70 -6.07
CA LEU A 159 5.45 11.77 -5.83
C LEU A 159 6.02 10.43 -5.39
N TYR A 160 5.56 9.93 -4.27
CA TYR A 160 5.97 8.65 -3.70
C TYR A 160 4.86 7.62 -3.95
N ILE A 161 5.10 6.65 -4.80
CA ILE A 161 4.09 5.61 -5.09
C ILE A 161 3.89 4.79 -3.82
N ALA A 162 2.67 4.79 -3.28
CA ALA A 162 2.29 3.95 -2.15
C ALA A 162 1.72 2.61 -2.61
N ASP A 163 0.97 2.60 -3.74
CA ASP A 163 0.48 1.38 -4.39
C ASP A 163 0.35 1.59 -5.90
N GLY A 164 0.60 0.54 -6.67
CA GLY A 164 0.43 0.56 -8.13
C GLY A 164 1.71 0.72 -8.93
N HIS A 165 2.86 0.30 -8.41
CA HIS A 165 4.16 0.31 -9.10
C HIS A 165 4.07 -0.38 -10.48
N HIS A 166 3.43 -1.54 -10.55
CA HIS A 166 3.18 -2.24 -11.81
C HIS A 166 2.32 -1.43 -12.79
N ARG A 167 1.34 -0.64 -12.30
CA ARG A 167 0.51 0.23 -13.14
C ARG A 167 1.33 1.36 -13.73
N TYR A 168 2.21 1.98 -12.94
CA TYR A 168 3.08 3.04 -13.40
C TYR A 168 4.07 2.56 -14.46
N GLU A 169 4.79 1.47 -14.22
CA GLU A 169 5.71 0.90 -15.22
C GLU A 169 4.98 0.41 -16.48
N THR A 170 3.77 -0.12 -16.33
CA THR A 170 2.94 -0.48 -17.49
C THR A 170 2.61 0.77 -18.33
N SER A 171 2.34 1.90 -17.67
CA SER A 171 2.08 3.17 -18.36
C SER A 171 3.32 3.70 -19.08
N LEU A 172 4.51 3.58 -18.48
CA LEU A 172 5.79 3.88 -19.15
C LEU A 172 6.00 3.01 -20.40
N ASN A 173 5.74 1.70 -20.28
CA ASN A 173 5.87 0.77 -21.39
C ASN A 173 4.83 1.03 -22.50
N TYR A 174 3.60 1.39 -22.12
CA TYR A 174 2.54 1.73 -23.06
C TYR A 174 2.86 3.04 -23.81
N ARG A 175 3.31 4.07 -23.11
CA ARG A 175 3.79 5.31 -23.71
C ARG A 175 4.91 5.04 -24.72
N LYS A 176 5.91 4.25 -24.33
CA LYS A 176 7.01 3.86 -25.21
C LYS A 176 6.51 3.12 -26.44
N PHE A 177 5.63 2.12 -26.25
CA PHE A 177 5.05 1.39 -27.36
C PHE A 177 4.33 2.31 -28.36
N LEU A 178 3.51 3.26 -27.88
CA LEU A 178 2.82 4.20 -28.77
C LEU A 178 3.79 5.19 -29.43
N SER A 179 4.80 5.66 -28.75
CA SER A 179 5.82 6.55 -29.37
C SER A 179 6.57 5.89 -30.52
N GLU A 180 6.64 4.55 -30.54
CA GLU A 180 7.31 3.77 -31.58
C GLU A 180 6.35 3.33 -32.71
N THR A 181 5.04 3.26 -32.46
CA THR A 181 4.08 2.62 -33.36
C THR A 181 2.94 3.51 -33.85
N ASP A 182 2.64 4.60 -33.12
CA ASP A 182 1.55 5.51 -33.48
C ASP A 182 2.10 6.79 -34.14
N PRO A 183 1.84 7.01 -35.45
CA PRO A 183 2.28 8.24 -36.12
C PRO A 183 1.66 9.53 -35.58
N ALA A 184 0.54 9.44 -34.82
CA ALA A 184 -0.09 10.58 -34.18
C ALA A 184 0.47 10.90 -32.77
N PHE A 185 1.43 10.10 -32.30
CA PHE A 185 2.04 10.32 -30.99
C PHE A 185 2.84 11.64 -30.97
N ASN A 186 2.54 12.49 -30.00
CA ASN A 186 3.19 13.79 -29.79
C ASN A 186 3.19 14.13 -28.29
N GLU A 187 3.69 15.31 -27.92
CA GLU A 187 3.78 15.76 -26.52
C GLU A 187 2.43 15.88 -25.82
N GLU A 188 1.36 16.16 -26.55
CA GLU A 188 0.00 16.28 -26.02
C GLU A 188 -0.76 14.95 -26.00
N HIS A 189 -0.14 13.86 -26.50
CA HIS A 189 -0.83 12.57 -26.59
C HIS A 189 -1.26 12.07 -25.19
N PRO A 190 -2.52 11.58 -25.03
CA PRO A 190 -3.05 11.14 -23.72
C PRO A 190 -2.22 10.09 -23.01
N ALA A 191 -1.45 9.26 -23.72
CA ALA A 191 -0.56 8.27 -23.13
C ALA A 191 0.67 8.87 -22.44
N ASN A 192 0.89 10.18 -22.52
CA ASN A 192 1.87 10.88 -21.70
C ASN A 192 1.43 11.08 -20.26
N TYR A 193 0.21 10.69 -19.92
CA TYR A 193 -0.39 10.88 -18.61
C TYR A 193 -0.94 9.57 -18.06
N VAL A 194 -0.95 9.48 -16.72
CA VAL A 194 -1.55 8.35 -15.99
C VAL A 194 -2.44 8.86 -14.86
N MET A 195 -3.53 8.17 -14.61
CA MET A 195 -4.45 8.49 -13.53
C MET A 195 -3.82 8.13 -12.18
N MET A 196 -3.68 9.13 -11.30
CA MET A 196 -3.20 8.96 -9.94
C MET A 196 -4.24 9.43 -8.91
N TYR A 197 -4.19 8.78 -7.75
CA TYR A 197 -4.85 9.19 -6.52
C TYR A 197 -3.78 9.74 -5.59
N LEU A 198 -3.80 11.04 -5.36
CA LEU A 198 -2.77 11.81 -4.69
C LEU A 198 -3.23 12.20 -3.30
N CYS A 199 -2.54 11.74 -2.25
CA CYS A 199 -2.79 12.12 -0.87
C CYS A 199 -1.65 12.97 -0.32
N SER A 200 -2.00 14.01 0.44
CA SER A 200 -1.03 14.77 1.22
C SER A 200 -0.49 13.92 2.37
N MET A 201 0.82 13.94 2.59
CA MET A 201 1.45 13.32 3.77
C MET A 201 1.06 14.04 5.06
N GLU A 202 0.67 15.31 4.97
CA GLU A 202 0.24 16.18 6.07
C GLU A 202 -1.26 16.07 6.37
N ASP A 203 -2.04 15.28 5.58
CA ASP A 203 -3.46 15.01 5.89
C ASP A 203 -3.57 14.23 7.20
N PRO A 204 -4.27 14.75 8.23
CA PRO A 204 -4.50 14.01 9.48
C PRO A 204 -5.21 12.66 9.29
N GLY A 205 -5.93 12.50 8.18
CA GLY A 205 -6.57 11.25 7.80
C GLY A 205 -5.65 10.26 7.07
N MET A 206 -4.42 10.68 6.74
CA MET A 206 -3.42 9.79 6.16
C MET A 206 -2.75 8.97 7.26
N VAL A 207 -3.33 7.84 7.59
CA VAL A 207 -2.85 6.96 8.65
C VAL A 207 -2.09 5.80 8.04
N VAL A 208 -0.86 5.59 8.52
CA VAL A 208 -0.08 4.40 8.21
C VAL A 208 -0.39 3.34 9.27
N LEU A 209 -1.02 2.26 8.84
CA LEU A 209 -1.32 1.15 9.73
C LEU A 209 -0.15 0.18 9.80
N PRO A 210 0.10 -0.45 10.96
CA PRO A 210 1.12 -1.46 11.07
C PRO A 210 0.78 -2.66 10.18
N ALA A 211 1.79 -3.27 9.60
CA ALA A 211 1.66 -4.52 8.86
C ALA A 211 2.20 -5.66 9.71
N HIS A 212 1.38 -6.13 10.67
CA HIS A 212 1.72 -7.32 11.47
C HIS A 212 1.93 -8.50 10.53
N ARG A 213 2.94 -9.31 10.79
CA ARG A 213 3.28 -10.47 9.95
C ARG A 213 2.98 -11.77 10.65
N MET A 214 2.30 -12.65 9.96
CA MET A 214 1.99 -14.00 10.40
C MET A 214 2.71 -14.96 9.47
N LEU A 215 3.57 -15.83 10.03
CA LEU A 215 4.35 -16.79 9.25
C LEU A 215 3.76 -18.19 9.37
N HIS A 216 3.80 -18.89 8.25
CA HIS A 216 3.24 -20.22 8.06
C HIS A 216 4.33 -21.22 7.69
N ASP A 217 4.08 -22.48 7.98
CA ASP A 217 4.95 -23.61 7.63
C ASP A 217 6.39 -23.49 8.17
N ILE A 218 6.54 -22.88 9.36
CA ILE A 218 7.83 -22.73 10.02
C ILE A 218 8.19 -24.03 10.77
N PRO A 219 9.36 -24.64 10.52
CA PRO A 219 9.79 -25.83 11.23
C PRO A 219 9.80 -25.63 12.76
N ASP A 220 9.27 -26.59 13.51
CA ASP A 220 9.18 -26.51 14.98
C ASP A 220 10.54 -26.24 15.62
N SER A 221 11.62 -26.86 15.11
CA SER A 221 12.99 -26.63 15.60
C SER A 221 13.43 -25.16 15.51
N LYS A 222 12.98 -24.42 14.47
CA LYS A 222 13.27 -22.98 14.35
C LYS A 222 12.44 -22.15 15.33
N LEU A 223 11.16 -22.52 15.55
CA LEU A 223 10.30 -21.88 16.53
C LEU A 223 10.80 -22.09 17.97
N GLU A 224 11.30 -23.29 18.29
CA GLU A 224 11.86 -23.60 19.60
C GLU A 224 13.10 -22.75 19.91
N MET A 225 13.96 -22.57 18.92
CA MET A 225 15.22 -21.82 19.05
C MET A 225 15.06 -20.32 18.85
N PHE A 226 13.91 -19.83 18.36
CA PHE A 226 13.74 -18.43 17.96
C PHE A 226 14.11 -17.47 19.10
N ILE A 227 13.57 -17.64 20.28
CA ILE A 227 13.79 -16.74 21.43
C ILE A 227 15.25 -16.78 21.89
N GLU A 228 15.87 -17.97 21.90
CA GLU A 228 17.29 -18.08 22.29
C GLU A 228 18.21 -17.36 21.29
N ASN A 229 17.97 -17.56 20.00
CA ASN A 229 18.73 -16.88 18.95
C ASN A 229 18.45 -15.36 18.93
N ALA A 230 17.23 -14.93 19.26
CA ALA A 230 16.87 -13.51 19.31
C ALA A 230 17.62 -12.74 20.42
N LYS A 231 18.08 -13.40 21.48
CA LYS A 231 18.88 -12.76 22.55
C LYS A 231 20.20 -12.17 22.04
N GLU A 232 20.70 -12.61 20.92
CA GLU A 232 21.89 -12.03 20.30
C GLU A 232 21.66 -10.57 19.90
N TYR A 233 20.47 -10.28 19.36
CA TYR A 233 20.15 -8.98 18.76
C TYR A 233 19.21 -8.13 19.60
N PHE A 234 18.42 -8.76 20.49
CA PHE A 234 17.34 -8.10 21.21
C PHE A 234 17.44 -8.29 22.72
N ASP A 235 16.97 -7.31 23.47
CA ASP A 235 16.54 -7.46 24.85
C ASP A 235 15.12 -8.03 24.85
N ILE A 236 14.83 -9.01 25.71
CA ILE A 236 13.58 -9.77 25.69
C ILE A 236 12.84 -9.62 27.00
N SER A 237 11.55 -9.31 26.90
CA SER A 237 10.60 -9.33 28.01
C SER A 237 9.49 -10.34 27.74
N GLU A 238 8.99 -11.00 28.79
CA GLU A 238 8.00 -12.06 28.71
C GLU A 238 6.74 -11.68 29.49
N ILE A 239 5.57 -12.00 28.93
CA ILE A 239 4.26 -11.83 29.55
C ILE A 239 3.53 -13.17 29.52
N SER A 240 3.39 -13.80 30.69
CA SER A 240 2.80 -15.12 30.81
C SER A 240 1.26 -15.09 30.77
N LEU A 241 0.66 -15.86 29.85
CA LEU A 241 -0.78 -16.04 29.78
C LEU A 241 -1.30 -16.89 30.95
N ILE A 242 -0.46 -17.75 31.53
CA ILE A 242 -0.83 -18.64 32.61
C ILE A 242 -0.98 -17.83 33.91
N ASP A 243 -0.02 -16.96 34.19
CA ASP A 243 0.04 -16.23 35.45
C ASP A 243 -0.98 -15.08 35.54
N MET A 244 -1.30 -14.47 34.37
CA MET A 244 -2.11 -13.25 34.30
C MET A 244 -3.52 -13.50 33.75
N GLY A 245 -3.75 -14.64 33.11
CA GLY A 245 -4.92 -14.91 32.30
C GLY A 245 -4.84 -14.26 30.90
N PRO A 246 -5.49 -14.88 29.89
CA PRO A 246 -5.26 -14.51 28.48
C PRO A 246 -5.68 -13.07 28.15
N GLU A 247 -6.80 -12.57 28.66
CA GLU A 247 -7.28 -11.22 28.35
C GLU A 247 -6.37 -10.14 28.91
N LYS A 248 -5.94 -10.30 30.19
CA LYS A 248 -5.05 -9.34 30.82
C LYS A 248 -3.66 -9.37 30.20
N ALA A 249 -3.12 -10.58 29.96
CA ALA A 249 -1.83 -10.73 29.30
C ALA A 249 -1.81 -10.06 27.90
N ARG A 250 -2.88 -10.23 27.12
CA ARG A 250 -3.04 -9.57 25.81
C ARG A 250 -3.08 -8.04 25.94
N SER A 251 -3.88 -7.53 26.88
CA SER A 251 -3.96 -6.08 27.14
C SER A 251 -2.61 -5.49 27.56
N ASP A 252 -1.93 -6.16 28.49
CA ASP A 252 -0.62 -5.71 28.98
C ASP A 252 0.46 -5.81 27.88
N PHE A 253 0.39 -6.84 27.01
CA PHE A 253 1.27 -7.01 25.87
C PHE A 253 1.14 -5.85 24.88
N ILE A 254 -0.06 -5.55 24.43
CA ILE A 254 -0.30 -4.46 23.47
C ILE A 254 0.05 -3.10 24.09
N SER A 255 -0.34 -2.87 25.37
CA SER A 255 -0.01 -1.62 26.07
C SER A 255 1.49 -1.42 26.21
N SER A 256 2.23 -2.49 26.55
CA SER A 256 3.69 -2.44 26.67
C SER A 256 4.38 -2.20 25.32
N LEU A 257 3.86 -2.76 24.25
CA LEU A 257 4.35 -2.53 22.89
C LEU A 257 4.19 -1.05 22.50
N ARG A 258 2.98 -0.50 22.64
CA ARG A 258 2.66 0.90 22.31
C ARG A 258 3.44 1.91 23.17
N SER A 259 3.72 1.58 24.44
CA SER A 259 4.51 2.45 25.31
C SER A 259 6.00 2.54 24.95
N ASN A 260 6.48 1.65 24.08
CA ASN A 260 7.85 1.62 23.57
C ASN A 260 7.91 1.90 22.05
N SER A 261 6.93 2.64 21.50
CA SER A 261 6.85 2.95 20.07
C SER A 261 7.99 3.83 19.54
N ASP A 262 8.75 4.49 20.43
CA ASP A 262 9.97 5.25 20.13
C ASP A 262 11.22 4.36 19.95
N LYS A 263 11.10 3.07 20.21
CA LYS A 263 12.15 2.06 20.07
C LYS A 263 11.74 1.01 19.05
N ASN A 264 12.72 0.40 18.38
CA ASN A 264 12.45 -0.76 17.53
C ASN A 264 12.06 -1.96 18.41
N THR A 265 10.78 -1.99 18.77
CA THR A 265 10.19 -3.00 19.64
C THR A 265 9.14 -3.80 18.88
N ILE A 266 9.28 -5.10 18.88
CA ILE A 266 8.43 -6.03 18.15
C ILE A 266 7.80 -7.00 19.14
N GLY A 267 6.48 -7.17 19.05
CA GLY A 267 5.76 -8.21 19.76
C GLY A 267 5.89 -9.54 19.02
N VAL A 268 6.08 -10.64 19.76
CA VAL A 268 6.20 -11.98 19.20
C VAL A 268 5.27 -12.93 19.94
N TYR A 269 4.47 -13.67 19.16
CA TYR A 269 3.65 -14.75 19.70
C TYR A 269 3.84 -16.02 18.87
N ILE A 270 4.19 -17.12 19.55
CA ILE A 270 4.60 -18.39 18.93
C ILE A 270 3.56 -19.46 19.30
N LYS A 271 3.16 -20.28 18.33
CA LYS A 271 2.23 -21.40 18.53
C LYS A 271 2.68 -22.31 19.68
N ASN A 272 1.70 -22.86 20.40
CA ASN A 272 1.92 -23.76 21.55
C ASN A 272 2.69 -23.13 22.74
N ARG A 273 3.01 -21.83 22.70
CA ARG A 273 3.57 -21.12 23.83
C ARG A 273 2.49 -20.27 24.49
N LYS A 274 2.45 -20.30 25.81
CA LYS A 274 1.53 -19.52 26.62
C LYS A 274 2.21 -18.25 27.15
N ILE A 275 3.00 -17.62 26.29
CA ILE A 275 3.84 -16.44 26.62
C ILE A 275 3.82 -15.52 25.40
N PHE A 276 3.55 -14.25 25.63
CA PHE A 276 3.89 -13.17 24.69
C PHE A 276 5.31 -12.67 24.97
N TYR A 277 6.07 -12.45 23.92
CA TYR A 277 7.41 -11.88 24.01
C TYR A 277 7.42 -10.47 23.44
N ILE A 278 8.13 -9.57 24.09
CA ILE A 278 8.45 -8.24 23.58
C ILE A 278 9.95 -8.22 23.37
N ILE A 279 10.39 -8.06 22.15
CA ILE A 279 11.78 -7.99 21.77
C ILE A 279 12.14 -6.56 21.38
N SER A 280 13.14 -5.96 22.03
CA SER A 280 13.61 -4.60 21.77
C SER A 280 15.02 -4.65 21.20
N LEU A 281 15.23 -3.99 20.08
CA LEU A 281 16.50 -3.99 19.36
C LEU A 281 17.62 -3.41 20.27
N LYS A 282 18.73 -4.11 20.38
CA LYS A 282 19.93 -3.60 21.05
C LYS A 282 20.60 -2.51 20.21
N PRO A 283 21.14 -1.45 20.83
CA PRO A 283 21.79 -0.37 20.10
C PRO A 283 22.95 -0.85 19.21
N GLY A 284 23.06 -0.28 18.02
CA GLY A 284 24.20 -0.50 17.11
C GLY A 284 24.16 -1.81 16.31
N ILE A 285 23.19 -2.69 16.53
CA ILE A 285 23.12 -4.00 15.81
C ILE A 285 22.88 -3.81 14.31
N MET A 286 21.92 -2.98 13.95
CA MET A 286 21.57 -2.79 12.53
C MET A 286 22.70 -2.07 11.79
N GLU A 287 23.29 -1.08 12.38
CA GLU A 287 24.44 -0.34 11.83
C GLU A 287 25.63 -1.27 11.61
N MET A 288 25.94 -2.11 12.61
CA MET A 288 27.07 -3.04 12.53
C MET A 288 26.89 -4.08 11.42
N LYS A 289 25.64 -4.54 11.18
CA LYS A 289 25.38 -5.63 10.24
C LYS A 289 25.05 -5.16 8.82
N TYR A 290 24.41 -3.99 8.66
CA TYR A 290 23.75 -3.60 7.42
C TYR A 290 24.02 -2.18 6.93
N ALA A 291 24.92 -1.40 7.60
CA ALA A 291 25.23 -0.03 7.18
C ALA A 291 25.78 0.06 5.75
N ASP A 292 26.50 -0.98 5.28
CA ASP A 292 27.01 -1.04 3.90
C ASP A 292 25.95 -1.43 2.87
N GLU A 293 24.80 -1.95 3.29
CA GLU A 293 23.76 -2.45 2.38
C GLU A 293 22.62 -1.45 2.16
N MET A 294 22.36 -0.56 3.13
CA MET A 294 21.23 0.36 3.07
C MET A 294 21.47 1.66 3.83
N PRO A 295 20.77 2.76 3.45
CA PRO A 295 20.86 4.05 4.16
C PRO A 295 20.40 3.95 5.62
N GLU A 296 20.95 4.79 6.48
CA GLU A 296 20.60 4.88 7.92
C GLU A 296 19.09 5.06 8.15
N SER A 297 18.42 5.84 7.31
CA SER A 297 16.96 6.06 7.37
C SER A 297 16.11 4.80 7.19
N LEU A 298 16.65 3.75 6.58
CA LEU A 298 15.98 2.47 6.39
C LEU A 298 16.36 1.45 7.47
N LEU A 299 17.56 1.55 8.05
CA LEU A 299 18.06 0.61 9.05
C LEU A 299 17.14 0.51 10.27
N MET A 300 16.61 1.66 10.72
CA MET A 300 15.82 1.75 11.95
C MET A 300 14.31 1.63 11.73
N LEU A 301 13.85 1.23 10.55
CA LEU A 301 12.45 0.90 10.34
C LEU A 301 12.11 -0.47 10.95
N ASP A 302 11.04 -0.55 11.73
CA ASP A 302 10.59 -1.81 12.37
C ASP A 302 10.44 -2.94 11.36
N VAL A 303 9.93 -2.64 10.16
CA VAL A 303 9.81 -3.62 9.07
C VAL A 303 11.16 -4.12 8.56
N THR A 304 12.20 -3.28 8.58
CA THR A 304 13.56 -3.66 8.20
C THR A 304 14.18 -4.54 9.27
N VAL A 305 14.08 -4.12 10.53
CA VAL A 305 14.56 -4.90 11.68
C VAL A 305 13.90 -6.28 11.71
N LEU A 306 12.57 -6.33 11.58
CA LEU A 306 11.83 -7.59 11.52
C LEU A 306 12.31 -8.48 10.37
N THR A 307 12.40 -7.93 9.16
CA THR A 307 12.75 -8.70 7.97
C THR A 307 14.19 -9.21 8.06
N ARG A 308 15.15 -8.33 8.37
CA ARG A 308 16.57 -8.68 8.37
C ARG A 308 16.96 -9.59 9.54
N LEU A 309 16.62 -9.20 10.76
CA LEU A 309 17.05 -9.95 11.93
C LEU A 309 16.12 -11.14 12.23
N CYS A 310 14.81 -10.91 12.34
CA CYS A 310 13.91 -11.99 12.76
C CYS A 310 13.67 -13.02 11.65
N MET A 311 13.37 -12.55 10.43
CA MET A 311 13.01 -13.48 9.36
C MET A 311 14.25 -14.06 8.67
N MET A 312 15.23 -13.24 8.25
CA MET A 312 16.39 -13.73 7.51
C MET A 312 17.44 -14.35 8.44
N ASP A 313 17.96 -13.60 9.42
CA ASP A 313 19.07 -14.09 10.25
C ASP A 313 18.65 -15.21 11.21
N ILE A 314 17.51 -15.03 11.91
CA ILE A 314 17.08 -15.99 12.93
C ILE A 314 16.30 -17.16 12.31
N LEU A 315 15.27 -16.88 11.49
CA LEU A 315 14.44 -17.90 10.88
C LEU A 315 15.01 -18.46 9.56
N GLY A 316 16.02 -17.79 8.97
CA GLY A 316 16.71 -18.25 7.77
C GLY A 316 15.85 -18.15 6.50
N PHE A 317 15.04 -17.10 6.40
CA PHE A 317 14.32 -16.76 5.18
C PHE A 317 15.31 -16.23 4.14
N ASP A 318 15.19 -16.69 2.92
CA ASP A 318 15.80 -16.08 1.76
C ASP A 318 14.80 -15.18 1.01
N GLN A 319 15.24 -14.51 -0.06
CA GLN A 319 14.39 -13.63 -0.83
C GLN A 319 13.19 -14.36 -1.45
N ALA A 320 13.35 -15.61 -1.90
CA ALA A 320 12.27 -16.39 -2.50
C ALA A 320 11.19 -16.75 -1.46
N MET A 321 11.59 -16.99 -0.21
CA MET A 321 10.67 -17.22 0.91
C MET A 321 9.95 -15.92 1.31
N LEU A 322 10.66 -14.76 1.30
CA LEU A 322 10.06 -13.46 1.58
C LEU A 322 9.00 -13.06 0.53
N ASP A 323 9.20 -13.44 -0.71
CA ASP A 323 8.28 -13.17 -1.83
C ASP A 323 7.13 -14.20 -1.92
N ASN A 324 7.10 -15.20 -1.03
CA ASN A 324 6.11 -16.27 -1.06
C ASN A 324 4.89 -15.95 -0.19
N GLU A 325 3.81 -15.53 -0.82
CA GLU A 325 2.53 -15.20 -0.16
C GLU A 325 1.90 -16.37 0.63
N LYS A 326 2.35 -17.61 0.41
CA LYS A 326 1.88 -18.76 1.21
C LYS A 326 2.58 -18.86 2.56
N LEU A 327 3.81 -18.34 2.67
CA LEU A 327 4.59 -18.35 3.90
C LEU A 327 4.34 -17.15 4.79
N ILE A 328 3.85 -16.04 4.23
CA ILE A 328 3.66 -14.78 4.95
C ILE A 328 2.28 -14.23 4.64
N SER A 329 1.52 -13.95 5.69
CA SER A 329 0.28 -13.18 5.61
C SER A 329 0.34 -11.95 6.50
N TYR A 330 -0.52 -10.97 6.23
CA TYR A 330 -0.50 -9.65 6.87
C TYR A 330 -1.82 -9.31 7.52
N SER A 331 -1.79 -8.56 8.60
CA SER A 331 -2.95 -7.93 9.22
C SER A 331 -2.57 -6.55 9.72
N SER A 332 -3.49 -5.59 9.62
CA SER A 332 -3.36 -4.28 10.30
C SER A 332 -3.97 -4.27 11.71
N VAL A 333 -4.55 -5.39 12.14
CA VAL A 333 -5.23 -5.53 13.43
C VAL A 333 -4.48 -6.56 14.26
N ASP A 334 -3.95 -6.12 15.38
CA ASP A 334 -3.16 -6.94 16.31
C ASP A 334 -3.91 -8.19 16.81
N SER A 335 -5.21 -8.03 17.15
CA SER A 335 -6.03 -9.14 17.59
C SER A 335 -6.14 -10.25 16.54
N ASN A 336 -6.26 -9.90 15.27
CA ASN A 336 -6.34 -10.89 14.19
C ASN A 336 -5.06 -11.72 14.08
N ALA A 337 -3.89 -11.08 14.23
CA ALA A 337 -2.61 -11.78 14.19
C ALA A 337 -2.42 -12.72 15.39
N ILE A 338 -2.82 -12.28 16.59
CA ILE A 338 -2.76 -13.13 17.80
C ILE A 338 -3.75 -14.31 17.67
N ASP A 339 -4.99 -14.06 17.25
CA ASP A 339 -6.02 -15.08 17.08
C ASP A 339 -5.65 -16.11 15.99
N ALA A 340 -4.88 -15.71 14.98
CA ALA A 340 -4.38 -16.63 13.98
C ALA A 340 -3.39 -17.66 14.57
N VAL A 341 -2.55 -17.25 15.53
CA VAL A 341 -1.68 -18.19 16.27
C VAL A 341 -2.50 -19.09 17.18
N ASP A 342 -3.41 -18.52 17.97
CA ASP A 342 -4.25 -19.28 18.91
C ASP A 342 -5.12 -20.33 18.21
N SER A 343 -5.61 -20.02 17.01
CA SER A 343 -6.41 -20.93 16.19
C SER A 343 -5.57 -21.93 15.35
N GLY A 344 -4.23 -21.84 15.40
CA GLY A 344 -3.33 -22.66 14.61
C GLY A 344 -3.31 -22.36 13.12
N LYS A 345 -3.79 -21.18 12.70
CA LYS A 345 -3.76 -20.72 11.31
C LYS A 345 -2.36 -20.26 10.89
N CYS A 346 -1.53 -19.86 11.83
CA CYS A 346 -0.12 -19.53 11.59
C CYS A 346 0.75 -20.04 12.76
N ASP A 347 2.06 -20.09 12.54
CA ASP A 347 3.00 -20.65 13.50
C ASP A 347 3.60 -19.60 14.44
N ILE A 348 3.80 -18.39 13.94
CA ILE A 348 4.34 -17.26 14.67
C ILE A 348 3.77 -15.95 14.12
N ALA A 349 3.43 -15.04 15.01
CA ALA A 349 3.00 -13.68 14.68
C ALA A 349 3.98 -12.65 15.22
N PHE A 350 4.30 -11.68 14.38
CA PHE A 350 5.06 -10.48 14.74
C PHE A 350 4.14 -9.27 14.73
N ILE A 351 4.03 -8.62 15.88
CA ILE A 351 3.18 -7.45 16.09
C ILE A 351 4.08 -6.21 16.08
N LEU A 352 3.84 -5.34 15.10
CA LEU A 352 4.55 -4.07 14.94
C LEU A 352 3.79 -2.91 15.60
N ASN A 353 4.50 -1.83 15.93
CA ASN A 353 3.92 -0.56 16.38
C ASN A 353 3.36 0.26 15.22
#